data_08d2055925122665750a3a68b9b4e103
#
_entry.id   08d2055925122665750a3a68b9b4e103
#
_cell.length_a   1.000
_cell.length_b   1.000
_cell.length_c   1.000
_cell.angle_alpha   90.00
_cell.angle_beta   90.00
_cell.angle_gamma   90.00
#
_symmetry.space_group_name_H-M   'P 1'
#
loop_
_entity.id
_entity.type
_entity.pdbx_description
1 polymer ?
#
loop_
_entity_poly.entity_id
_entity_poly.type
_entity_poly.pdbx_seq_one_letter_code
_entity_poly.pdbx_strand_id
1 'polypeptide(L)'
;MSELPLTPVPALPEADRPNLPHWLHSLDTCPSTNSWAIARAAQLHHGDAVFTKRQTSGRGQHGRTWHAPTGVLTASFVLDNLNPNLLPGLSLAAGLAVIYAIEDLVPDCRDMLRLKWPNDVWIDRHKLAGILCEATSGNVVGKTRAVVGIGLNRCVDFAAAGLDEMAIGNAVSLHSIASTVPDELCLLDRLRHYLLELADMFSTTDKPASKSGLALLLPELRRRDALIGHPVAIELASETICGEAAGIDGSGRLLVCLAGDRIQPFTSGRVRLI
;
A
#
# COMPACT_ATOMS: atom_id res chain seq x y z
N MET A 1 -9.45 -28.07 18.61
CA MET A 1 -9.44 -27.21 17.40
C MET A 1 -8.36 -27.80 16.51
N SER A 2 -8.77 -28.52 15.46
CA SER A 2 -7.86 -29.22 14.54
C SER A 2 -7.30 -28.22 13.52
N GLU A 3 -5.98 -28.10 13.50
CA GLU A 3 -5.26 -27.38 12.45
C GLU A 3 -5.52 -28.05 11.10
N LEU A 4 -6.03 -27.30 10.13
CA LEU A 4 -6.13 -27.75 8.75
C LEU A 4 -4.70 -27.87 8.18
N PRO A 5 -4.29 -29.04 7.66
CA PRO A 5 -2.98 -29.19 7.05
C PRO A 5 -2.92 -28.39 5.76
N LEU A 6 -2.04 -27.36 5.72
CA LEU A 6 -1.70 -26.68 4.50
C LEU A 6 -0.98 -27.67 3.58
N THR A 7 -1.63 -28.08 2.51
CA THR A 7 -1.01 -28.89 1.45
C THR A 7 0.12 -28.08 0.82
N PRO A 8 1.34 -28.62 0.72
CA PRO A 8 2.44 -27.94 0.05
C PRO A 8 2.10 -27.76 -1.43
N VAL A 9 2.07 -26.51 -1.89
CA VAL A 9 1.97 -26.20 -3.32
C VAL A 9 3.32 -26.55 -3.95
N PRO A 10 3.40 -27.45 -4.95
CA PRO A 10 4.66 -27.84 -5.57
C PRO A 10 5.36 -26.63 -6.20
N ALA A 11 6.67 -26.55 -6.02
CA ALA A 11 7.50 -25.58 -6.74
C ALA A 11 7.47 -25.89 -8.24
N LEU A 12 7.31 -24.85 -9.08
CA LEU A 12 7.42 -25.01 -10.52
C LEU A 12 8.82 -25.50 -10.91
N PRO A 13 8.96 -26.38 -11.92
CA PRO A 13 10.26 -26.82 -12.41
C PRO A 13 11.08 -25.63 -12.92
N GLU A 14 12.37 -25.60 -12.60
CA GLU A 14 13.31 -24.50 -12.87
C GLU A 14 13.51 -24.17 -14.36
N ALA A 15 13.11 -25.05 -15.28
CA ALA A 15 13.45 -24.99 -16.70
C ALA A 15 12.66 -23.96 -17.54
N ASP A 16 11.53 -23.41 -17.03
CA ASP A 16 10.63 -22.53 -17.79
C ASP A 16 10.48 -21.11 -17.21
N ARG A 17 11.35 -20.70 -16.29
CA ARG A 17 11.29 -19.34 -15.74
C ARG A 17 12.04 -18.38 -16.66
N PRO A 18 11.40 -17.29 -17.15
CA PRO A 18 12.14 -16.17 -17.69
C PRO A 18 13.19 -15.72 -16.67
N ASN A 19 14.27 -15.11 -17.13
CA ASN A 19 15.39 -14.65 -16.29
C ASN A 19 14.92 -13.53 -15.35
N LEU A 20 14.09 -13.89 -14.35
CA LEU A 20 13.53 -12.96 -13.37
C LEU A 20 14.63 -12.56 -12.37
N PRO A 21 14.60 -11.33 -11.87
CA PRO A 21 15.50 -10.90 -10.80
C PRO A 21 15.37 -11.82 -9.58
N HIS A 22 16.48 -12.12 -8.92
CA HIS A 22 16.53 -13.03 -7.75
C HIS A 22 15.62 -12.61 -6.57
N TRP A 23 15.30 -11.32 -6.48
CA TRP A 23 14.41 -10.78 -5.45
C TRP A 23 12.91 -10.96 -5.77
N LEU A 24 12.55 -11.44 -6.98
CA LEU A 24 11.16 -11.53 -7.43
C LEU A 24 10.66 -12.97 -7.42
N HIS A 25 9.72 -13.25 -6.53
CA HIS A 25 8.97 -14.50 -6.46
C HIS A 25 7.67 -14.36 -7.25
N SER A 26 7.67 -14.83 -8.50
CA SER A 26 6.51 -14.74 -9.38
C SER A 26 5.64 -15.99 -9.25
N LEU A 27 4.34 -15.79 -9.05
CA LEU A 27 3.33 -16.83 -8.90
C LEU A 27 2.25 -16.65 -9.98
N ASP A 28 1.83 -17.71 -10.63
CA ASP A 28 0.71 -17.63 -11.60
C ASP A 28 -0.59 -17.27 -10.89
N THR A 29 -0.87 -17.89 -9.76
CA THR A 29 -2.06 -17.66 -8.95
C THR A 29 -1.75 -17.85 -7.47
N CYS A 30 -2.29 -16.99 -6.62
CA CYS A 30 -2.30 -17.22 -5.17
C CYS A 30 -3.54 -16.56 -4.53
N PRO A 31 -3.96 -16.98 -3.33
CA PRO A 31 -5.04 -16.32 -2.62
C PRO A 31 -4.73 -14.86 -2.30
N SER A 32 -3.57 -14.59 -1.72
CA SER A 32 -3.09 -13.25 -1.36
C SER A 32 -1.57 -13.25 -1.30
N THR A 33 -0.93 -12.31 -1.98
CA THR A 33 0.53 -12.13 -1.96
C THR A 33 1.05 -11.82 -0.56
N ASN A 34 0.33 -11.00 0.23
CA ASN A 34 0.66 -10.75 1.63
C ASN A 34 0.62 -12.05 2.46
N SER A 35 -0.48 -12.81 2.35
CA SER A 35 -0.62 -14.06 3.10
C SER A 35 0.46 -15.07 2.71
N TRP A 36 0.79 -15.15 1.41
CA TRP A 36 1.85 -16.01 0.91
C TRP A 36 3.22 -15.60 1.48
N ALA A 37 3.54 -14.30 1.47
CA ALA A 37 4.79 -13.77 2.01
C ALA A 37 4.92 -13.98 3.53
N ILE A 38 3.84 -13.74 4.28
CA ILE A 38 3.81 -13.93 5.73
C ILE A 38 4.02 -15.41 6.08
N ALA A 39 3.33 -16.32 5.39
CA ALA A 39 3.46 -17.77 5.62
C ALA A 39 4.87 -18.31 5.32
N ARG A 40 5.65 -17.60 4.49
CA ARG A 40 7.01 -17.96 4.09
C ARG A 40 8.08 -16.98 4.58
N ALA A 41 7.78 -16.26 5.63
CA ALA A 41 8.65 -15.19 6.15
C ALA A 41 10.09 -15.65 6.40
N ALA A 42 10.31 -16.91 6.82
CA ALA A 42 11.65 -17.46 7.06
C ALA A 42 12.48 -17.71 5.78
N GLN A 43 11.83 -17.72 4.61
CA GLN A 43 12.46 -18.00 3.31
C GLN A 43 12.68 -16.70 2.50
N LEU A 44 12.13 -15.58 2.96
CA LEU A 44 12.19 -14.30 2.28
C LEU A 44 13.18 -13.37 2.96
N HIS A 45 13.82 -12.53 2.16
CA HIS A 45 14.81 -11.56 2.59
C HIS A 45 14.29 -10.14 2.45
N HIS A 46 14.98 -9.20 3.07
CA HIS A 46 14.72 -7.77 2.90
C HIS A 46 14.79 -7.37 1.43
N GLY A 47 13.74 -6.73 0.93
CA GLY A 47 13.62 -6.34 -0.46
C GLY A 47 13.11 -7.41 -1.40
N ASP A 48 12.79 -8.62 -0.93
CA ASP A 48 12.09 -9.59 -1.76
C ASP A 48 10.67 -9.12 -2.07
N ALA A 49 10.20 -9.43 -3.27
CA ALA A 49 8.86 -9.14 -3.73
C ALA A 49 8.13 -10.43 -4.16
N VAL A 50 6.89 -10.56 -3.74
CA VAL A 50 5.98 -11.63 -4.18
C VAL A 50 4.96 -11.01 -5.11
N PHE A 51 4.92 -11.45 -6.35
CA PHE A 51 4.00 -10.98 -7.38
C PHE A 51 3.11 -12.11 -7.88
N THR A 52 1.87 -11.81 -8.23
CA THR A 52 0.99 -12.76 -8.91
C THR A 52 0.20 -12.08 -10.01
N LYS A 53 0.00 -12.81 -11.11
CA LYS A 53 -0.90 -12.39 -12.19
C LYS A 53 -2.38 -12.51 -11.80
N ARG A 54 -2.69 -13.39 -10.83
CA ARG A 54 -4.07 -13.64 -10.39
C ARG A 54 -4.14 -13.85 -8.88
N GLN A 55 -4.71 -12.89 -8.17
CA GLN A 55 -5.04 -13.01 -6.76
C GLN A 55 -6.52 -13.38 -6.59
N THR A 56 -6.81 -14.48 -5.87
CA THR A 56 -8.18 -15.04 -5.79
C THR A 56 -8.94 -14.63 -4.52
N SER A 57 -8.24 -14.19 -3.48
CA SER A 57 -8.81 -13.74 -2.21
C SER A 57 -8.05 -12.52 -1.69
N GLY A 58 -8.02 -11.47 -2.52
CA GLY A 58 -7.34 -10.23 -2.20
C GLY A 58 -7.90 -9.57 -0.94
N ARG A 59 -7.02 -9.04 -0.10
CA ARG A 59 -7.38 -8.44 1.19
C ARG A 59 -7.08 -6.94 1.20
N GLY A 60 -8.01 -6.18 1.75
CA GLY A 60 -7.84 -4.78 2.11
C GLY A 60 -7.88 -4.59 3.62
N GLN A 61 -7.78 -3.34 4.08
CA GLN A 61 -7.91 -3.00 5.50
C GLN A 61 -9.32 -3.30 6.03
N HIS A 62 -9.42 -3.60 7.32
CA HIS A 62 -10.68 -3.87 8.04
C HIS A 62 -11.52 -4.98 7.41
N GLY A 63 -10.87 -6.05 6.90
CA GLY A 63 -11.56 -7.21 6.34
C GLY A 63 -12.20 -6.99 4.97
N ARG A 64 -11.95 -5.86 4.32
CA ARG A 64 -12.47 -5.60 2.96
C ARG A 64 -11.76 -6.48 1.93
N THR A 65 -12.48 -6.79 0.86
CA THR A 65 -11.92 -7.49 -0.30
C THR A 65 -11.18 -6.49 -1.20
N TRP A 66 -10.00 -6.89 -1.68
CA TRP A 66 -9.33 -6.25 -2.80
C TRP A 66 -9.62 -7.05 -4.07
N HIS A 67 -10.35 -6.45 -4.99
CA HIS A 67 -10.64 -7.07 -6.29
C HIS A 67 -9.43 -6.91 -7.20
N ALA A 68 -8.90 -8.03 -7.70
CA ALA A 68 -7.72 -8.07 -8.55
C ALA A 68 -8.02 -8.80 -9.87
N PRO A 69 -8.87 -8.24 -10.75
CA PRO A 69 -9.06 -8.79 -12.09
C PRO A 69 -7.77 -8.65 -12.91
N THR A 70 -7.77 -9.25 -14.11
CA THR A 70 -6.66 -9.11 -15.06
C THR A 70 -6.34 -7.63 -15.29
N GLY A 71 -5.05 -7.30 -15.26
CA GLY A 71 -4.56 -5.93 -15.42
C GLY A 71 -4.31 -5.18 -14.11
N VAL A 72 -4.74 -5.71 -12.95
CA VAL A 72 -4.27 -5.21 -11.65
C VAL A 72 -2.89 -5.77 -11.36
N LEU A 73 -1.91 -4.90 -11.11
CA LEU A 73 -0.63 -5.32 -10.56
C LEU A 73 -0.82 -5.56 -9.05
N THR A 74 -0.57 -6.80 -8.61
CA THR A 74 -0.68 -7.19 -7.20
C THR A 74 0.63 -7.77 -6.72
N ALA A 75 1.28 -7.08 -5.80
CA ALA A 75 2.56 -7.48 -5.24
C ALA A 75 2.67 -7.18 -3.75
N SER A 76 3.54 -7.92 -3.06
CA SER A 76 3.89 -7.70 -1.66
C SER A 76 5.40 -7.67 -1.50
N PHE A 77 5.90 -6.64 -0.82
CA PHE A 77 7.33 -6.41 -0.59
C PHE A 77 7.69 -6.64 0.86
N VAL A 78 8.83 -7.28 1.09
CA VAL A 78 9.32 -7.61 2.43
C VAL A 78 10.30 -6.54 2.90
N LEU A 79 9.99 -5.90 4.01
CA LEU A 79 10.84 -4.89 4.64
C LEU A 79 11.24 -5.34 6.04
N ASP A 80 12.55 -5.48 6.27
CA ASP A 80 13.11 -5.94 7.55
C ASP A 80 13.68 -4.79 8.39
N ASN A 81 14.02 -5.11 9.64
CA ASN A 81 14.73 -4.23 10.57
C ASN A 81 14.00 -2.93 10.92
N LEU A 82 12.69 -2.89 10.75
CA LEU A 82 11.90 -1.71 11.05
C LEU A 82 11.75 -1.50 12.55
N ASN A 83 11.71 -0.23 12.96
CA ASN A 83 11.38 0.15 14.34
C ASN A 83 9.86 0.02 14.54
N PRO A 84 9.39 -0.82 15.47
CA PRO A 84 7.96 -1.05 15.69
C PRO A 84 7.19 0.23 16.04
N ASN A 85 7.83 1.21 16.69
CA ASN A 85 7.19 2.48 17.05
C ASN A 85 6.90 3.41 15.85
N LEU A 86 7.54 3.16 14.70
CA LEU A 86 7.37 3.95 13.48
C LEU A 86 6.37 3.33 12.49
N LEU A 87 5.96 2.08 12.70
CA LEU A 87 5.08 1.34 11.78
C LEU A 87 3.74 2.03 11.48
N PRO A 88 3.09 2.78 12.40
CA PRO A 88 1.82 3.44 12.08
C PRO A 88 1.85 4.34 10.84
N GLY A 89 3.01 4.93 10.51
CA GLY A 89 3.20 5.76 9.33
C GLY A 89 3.56 5.00 8.05
N LEU A 90 3.82 3.68 8.12
CA LEU A 90 4.38 2.92 7.00
C LEU A 90 3.46 2.86 5.78
N SER A 91 2.14 2.78 5.97
CA SER A 91 1.20 2.77 4.85
C SER A 91 1.23 4.07 4.04
N LEU A 92 1.39 5.22 4.72
CA LEU A 92 1.49 6.52 4.07
C LEU A 92 2.82 6.67 3.33
N ALA A 93 3.92 6.22 3.95
CA ALA A 93 5.23 6.20 3.30
C ALA A 93 5.22 5.28 2.06
N ALA A 94 4.64 4.08 2.17
CA ALA A 94 4.48 3.19 1.02
C ALA A 94 3.59 3.79 -0.08
N GLY A 95 2.59 4.59 0.28
CA GLY A 95 1.80 5.35 -0.67
C GLY A 95 2.63 6.40 -1.42
N LEU A 96 3.57 7.09 -0.75
CA LEU A 96 4.53 7.96 -1.43
C LEU A 96 5.47 7.17 -2.36
N ALA A 97 5.93 5.97 -1.95
CA ALA A 97 6.71 5.10 -2.83
C ALA A 97 5.96 4.75 -4.13
N VAL A 98 4.65 4.47 -4.02
CA VAL A 98 3.80 4.22 -5.21
C VAL A 98 3.72 5.47 -6.08
N ILE A 99 3.52 6.65 -5.49
CA ILE A 99 3.47 7.92 -6.22
C ILE A 99 4.79 8.17 -6.97
N TYR A 100 5.92 8.06 -6.29
CA TYR A 100 7.24 8.29 -6.89
C TYR A 100 7.53 7.28 -8.01
N ALA A 101 7.19 6.00 -7.80
CA ALA A 101 7.40 4.96 -8.81
C ALA A 101 6.58 5.24 -10.08
N ILE A 102 5.33 5.68 -9.94
CA ILE A 102 4.48 6.02 -11.08
C ILE A 102 4.96 7.28 -11.77
N GLU A 103 5.24 8.36 -11.03
CA GLU A 103 5.68 9.64 -11.62
C GLU A 103 7.04 9.56 -12.34
N ASP A 104 7.91 8.66 -11.87
CA ASP A 104 9.21 8.41 -12.48
C ASP A 104 9.09 7.67 -13.83
N LEU A 105 8.17 6.72 -13.91
CA LEU A 105 7.95 5.89 -15.10
C LEU A 105 6.87 6.47 -16.04
N VAL A 106 5.98 7.31 -15.54
CA VAL A 106 4.84 7.86 -16.27
C VAL A 106 4.79 9.37 -16.06
N PRO A 107 5.58 10.14 -16.83
CA PRO A 107 5.65 11.61 -16.70
C PRO A 107 4.29 12.32 -16.83
N ASP A 108 3.34 11.73 -17.53
CA ASP A 108 1.96 12.25 -17.67
C ASP A 108 1.25 12.38 -16.31
N CYS A 109 1.63 11.55 -15.32
CA CYS A 109 1.04 11.56 -13.98
C CYS A 109 1.74 12.51 -12.98
N ARG A 110 2.81 13.21 -13.42
CA ARG A 110 3.62 14.04 -12.53
C ARG A 110 2.78 15.12 -11.85
N ASP A 111 2.92 15.20 -10.51
CA ASP A 111 2.18 16.10 -9.64
C ASP A 111 0.63 15.94 -9.62
N MET A 112 0.10 14.93 -10.29
CA MET A 112 -1.34 14.65 -10.29
C MET A 112 -1.77 13.71 -9.17
N LEU A 113 -0.86 12.84 -8.72
CA LEU A 113 -1.16 11.81 -7.72
C LEU A 113 -1.27 12.38 -6.31
N ARG A 114 -2.23 11.88 -5.55
CA ARG A 114 -2.51 12.30 -4.16
C ARG A 114 -2.62 11.08 -3.25
N LEU A 115 -2.32 11.29 -1.97
CA LEU A 115 -2.53 10.32 -0.91
C LEU A 115 -3.85 10.58 -0.21
N LYS A 116 -4.75 9.61 -0.26
CA LYS A 116 -5.94 9.62 0.60
C LYS A 116 -5.69 8.73 1.80
N TRP A 117 -5.66 9.35 2.97
CA TRP A 117 -5.51 8.65 4.24
C TRP A 117 -6.57 7.55 4.42
N PRO A 118 -6.22 6.35 4.96
CA PRO A 118 -4.89 6.04 5.49
C PRO A 118 -3.94 5.36 4.48
N ASN A 119 -4.37 4.92 3.29
CA ASN A 119 -3.64 3.94 2.52
C ASN A 119 -3.97 3.87 1.02
N ASP A 120 -4.61 4.89 0.47
CA ASP A 120 -4.98 4.89 -0.94
C ASP A 120 -4.19 5.94 -1.73
N VAL A 121 -3.79 5.61 -2.95
CA VAL A 121 -3.30 6.57 -3.94
C VAL A 121 -4.42 6.93 -4.89
N TRP A 122 -4.67 8.21 -5.04
CA TRP A 122 -5.72 8.79 -5.86
C TRP A 122 -5.18 9.66 -6.99
N ILE A 123 -5.97 9.76 -8.05
CA ILE A 123 -5.89 10.79 -9.07
C ILE A 123 -7.31 11.29 -9.35
N ASP A 124 -7.52 12.60 -9.37
CA ASP A 124 -8.84 13.23 -9.59
C ASP A 124 -9.97 12.60 -8.75
N ARG A 125 -9.70 12.35 -7.47
CA ARG A 125 -10.61 11.68 -6.51
C ARG A 125 -10.95 10.22 -6.86
N HIS A 126 -10.27 9.60 -7.82
CA HIS A 126 -10.44 8.19 -8.16
C HIS A 126 -9.27 7.36 -7.60
N LYS A 127 -9.58 6.20 -7.09
CA LYS A 127 -8.59 5.31 -6.52
C LYS A 127 -7.79 4.59 -7.61
N LEU A 128 -6.49 4.88 -7.66
CA LEU A 128 -5.53 4.22 -8.54
C LEU A 128 -4.84 3.03 -7.87
N ALA A 129 -4.49 3.15 -6.58
CA ALA A 129 -3.84 2.07 -5.84
C ALA A 129 -4.31 2.01 -4.38
N GLY A 130 -4.15 0.82 -3.77
CA GLY A 130 -4.36 0.59 -2.35
C GLY A 130 -3.18 -0.14 -1.73
N ILE A 131 -2.84 0.22 -0.50
CA ILE A 131 -1.72 -0.33 0.26
C ILE A 131 -2.23 -1.11 1.48
N LEU A 132 -1.65 -2.27 1.75
CA LEU A 132 -1.91 -3.07 2.95
C LEU A 132 -0.60 -3.47 3.61
N CYS A 133 -0.24 -2.78 4.69
CA CYS A 133 0.94 -3.13 5.50
C CYS A 133 0.54 -4.07 6.63
N GLU A 134 1.24 -5.19 6.74
CA GLU A 134 1.07 -6.16 7.83
C GLU A 134 2.42 -6.42 8.50
N ALA A 135 2.45 -6.27 9.82
CA ALA A 135 3.65 -6.54 10.61
C ALA A 135 3.73 -8.02 11.01
N THR A 136 4.93 -8.55 11.02
CA THR A 136 5.24 -9.92 11.50
C THR A 136 6.52 -9.86 12.31
N SER A 137 6.81 -10.93 13.04
CA SER A 137 8.03 -11.03 13.85
C SER A 137 9.27 -10.84 12.97
N GLY A 138 10.14 -9.92 13.38
CA GLY A 138 11.43 -9.71 12.73
C GLY A 138 12.46 -10.78 13.14
N ASN A 139 13.52 -10.89 12.34
CA ASN A 139 14.64 -11.80 12.63
C ASN A 139 15.61 -11.25 13.67
N VAL A 140 15.47 -9.98 14.05
CA VAL A 140 16.32 -9.27 15.02
C VAL A 140 15.48 -8.83 16.20
N VAL A 141 15.98 -9.07 17.41
CA VAL A 141 15.31 -8.66 18.65
C VAL A 141 15.08 -7.14 18.67
N GLY A 142 13.88 -6.74 19.02
CA GLY A 142 13.47 -5.32 19.03
C GLY A 142 13.22 -4.70 17.65
N LYS A 143 13.28 -5.48 16.59
CA LYS A 143 12.96 -5.08 15.22
C LYS A 143 11.76 -5.85 14.69
N THR A 144 11.09 -5.27 13.73
CA THR A 144 9.91 -5.84 13.09
C THR A 144 10.14 -6.00 11.60
N ARG A 145 9.56 -7.03 11.03
CA ARG A 145 9.37 -7.20 9.58
C ARG A 145 7.99 -6.68 9.21
N ALA A 146 7.88 -5.98 8.10
CA ALA A 146 6.61 -5.66 7.49
C ALA A 146 6.50 -6.28 6.09
N VAL A 147 5.31 -6.73 5.75
CA VAL A 147 4.92 -7.10 4.40
C VAL A 147 4.01 -6.01 3.86
N VAL A 148 4.47 -5.33 2.82
CA VAL A 148 3.79 -4.18 2.21
C VAL A 148 3.12 -4.65 0.93
N GLY A 149 1.81 -4.91 1.00
CA GLY A 149 0.98 -5.24 -0.16
C GLY A 149 0.58 -4.00 -0.94
N ILE A 150 0.76 -4.05 -2.24
CA ILE A 150 0.35 -3.00 -3.18
C ILE A 150 -0.54 -3.62 -4.24
N GLY A 151 -1.75 -3.07 -4.36
CA GLY A 151 -2.64 -3.29 -5.48
C GLY A 151 -2.71 -2.02 -6.32
N LEU A 152 -2.22 -2.08 -7.56
CA LEU A 152 -2.23 -0.97 -8.51
C LEU A 152 -3.12 -1.32 -9.71
N ASN A 153 -4.11 -0.50 -9.98
CA ASN A 153 -4.96 -0.60 -11.17
C ASN A 153 -4.16 -0.17 -12.41
N ARG A 154 -3.39 -1.09 -12.97
CA ARG A 154 -2.44 -0.79 -14.06
C ARG A 154 -3.12 -0.72 -15.43
N CYS A 155 -3.73 -1.83 -15.87
CA CYS A 155 -4.39 -1.97 -17.19
C CYS A 155 -5.72 -2.70 -17.02
N VAL A 156 -6.61 -2.18 -16.16
CA VAL A 156 -7.88 -2.82 -15.83
C VAL A 156 -9.00 -2.20 -16.64
N ASP A 157 -9.75 -3.06 -17.33
CA ASP A 157 -11.08 -2.74 -17.81
C ASP A 157 -12.09 -3.26 -16.77
N PHE A 158 -12.60 -2.37 -15.94
CA PHE A 158 -13.53 -2.73 -14.86
C PHE A 158 -14.87 -3.24 -15.40
N ALA A 159 -15.35 -2.70 -16.51
CA ALA A 159 -16.59 -3.11 -17.13
C ALA A 159 -16.47 -4.55 -17.70
N ALA A 160 -15.39 -4.81 -18.43
CA ALA A 160 -15.11 -6.17 -18.94
C ALA A 160 -14.86 -7.18 -17.83
N ALA A 161 -14.38 -6.74 -16.66
CA ALA A 161 -14.20 -7.59 -15.48
C ALA A 161 -15.50 -7.89 -14.74
N GLY A 162 -16.64 -7.31 -15.15
CA GLY A 162 -17.94 -7.49 -14.49
C GLY A 162 -18.00 -6.87 -13.09
N LEU A 163 -17.16 -5.88 -12.81
CA LEU A 163 -17.13 -5.16 -11.56
C LEU A 163 -17.97 -3.88 -11.69
N ASP A 164 -19.03 -3.80 -10.91
CA ASP A 164 -19.89 -2.63 -10.84
C ASP A 164 -19.31 -1.54 -9.90
N GLU A 165 -19.92 -0.36 -9.93
CA GLU A 165 -19.50 0.76 -9.09
C GLU A 165 -19.56 0.45 -7.59
N MET A 166 -20.43 -0.44 -7.14
CA MET A 166 -20.51 -0.86 -5.74
C MET A 166 -19.28 -1.68 -5.33
N ALA A 167 -18.77 -2.53 -6.24
CA ALA A 167 -17.61 -3.38 -5.98
C ALA A 167 -16.28 -2.61 -6.01
N ILE A 168 -16.11 -1.69 -6.99
CA ILE A 168 -14.86 -0.97 -7.21
C ILE A 168 -14.84 0.44 -6.58
N GLY A 169 -16.04 0.99 -6.30
CA GLY A 169 -16.16 2.40 -5.89
C GLY A 169 -15.63 3.34 -6.99
N ASN A 170 -15.00 4.41 -6.56
CA ASN A 170 -14.42 5.41 -7.46
C ASN A 170 -13.00 4.96 -7.89
N ALA A 171 -12.87 3.88 -8.66
CA ALA A 171 -11.59 3.39 -9.13
C ALA A 171 -11.25 3.90 -10.54
N VAL A 172 -9.96 4.06 -10.79
CA VAL A 172 -9.40 4.41 -12.11
C VAL A 172 -8.22 3.50 -12.41
N SER A 173 -7.94 3.28 -13.68
CA SER A 173 -6.80 2.49 -14.14
C SER A 173 -5.75 3.38 -14.79
N LEU A 174 -4.46 3.05 -14.62
CA LEU A 174 -3.35 3.85 -15.13
C LEU A 174 -3.42 3.99 -16.66
N HIS A 175 -3.83 2.94 -17.37
CA HIS A 175 -3.96 2.97 -18.83
C HIS A 175 -5.03 3.95 -19.35
N SER A 176 -5.97 4.37 -18.51
CA SER A 176 -7.00 5.35 -18.91
C SER A 176 -6.55 6.80 -18.76
N ILE A 177 -5.41 7.03 -18.13
CA ILE A 177 -4.89 8.36 -17.79
C ILE A 177 -3.48 8.63 -18.34
N ALA A 178 -2.78 7.60 -18.78
CA ALA A 178 -1.41 7.69 -19.27
C ALA A 178 -1.33 7.24 -20.73
N SER A 179 -0.53 7.94 -21.52
CA SER A 179 -0.28 7.62 -22.93
C SER A 179 0.47 6.31 -23.10
N THR A 180 1.33 5.97 -22.13
CA THR A 180 2.11 4.73 -22.09
C THR A 180 2.11 4.16 -20.68
N VAL A 181 1.83 2.86 -20.56
CA VAL A 181 1.85 2.16 -19.28
C VAL A 181 3.07 1.25 -19.20
N PRO A 182 3.95 1.42 -18.20
CA PRO A 182 5.12 0.57 -18.01
C PRO A 182 4.72 -0.89 -17.82
N ASP A 183 5.61 -1.81 -18.20
CA ASP A 183 5.41 -3.22 -17.91
C ASP A 183 5.45 -3.53 -16.41
N GLU A 184 5.04 -4.73 -16.05
CA GLU A 184 4.93 -5.13 -14.65
C GLU A 184 6.29 -5.17 -13.96
N LEU A 185 7.34 -5.64 -14.66
CA LEU A 185 8.67 -5.78 -14.07
C LEU A 185 9.30 -4.40 -13.81
N CYS A 186 9.16 -3.46 -14.73
CA CYS A 186 9.60 -2.08 -14.53
C CYS A 186 8.92 -1.42 -13.33
N LEU A 187 7.61 -1.62 -13.19
CA LEU A 187 6.86 -1.10 -12.03
C LEU A 187 7.29 -1.76 -10.72
N LEU A 188 7.45 -3.09 -10.71
CA LEU A 188 7.90 -3.83 -9.53
C LEU A 188 9.29 -3.39 -9.07
N ASP A 189 10.22 -3.24 -10.01
CA ASP A 189 11.57 -2.77 -9.71
C ASP A 189 11.57 -1.35 -9.13
N ARG A 190 10.81 -0.44 -9.74
CA ARG A 190 10.72 0.95 -9.28
C ARG A 190 10.01 1.08 -7.93
N LEU A 191 8.94 0.32 -7.71
CA LEU A 191 8.26 0.23 -6.41
C LEU A 191 9.21 -0.29 -5.33
N ARG A 192 9.95 -1.36 -5.64
CA ARG A 192 10.96 -1.93 -4.74
C ARG A 192 12.01 -0.89 -4.37
N HIS A 193 12.56 -0.19 -5.35
CA HIS A 193 13.57 0.86 -5.14
C HIS A 193 13.09 1.88 -4.10
N TYR A 194 11.95 2.52 -4.31
CA TYR A 194 11.45 3.55 -3.41
C TYR A 194 11.00 3.00 -2.05
N LEU A 195 10.48 1.77 -1.99
CA LEU A 195 10.14 1.13 -0.72
C LEU A 195 11.38 0.87 0.14
N LEU A 196 12.50 0.47 -0.45
CA LEU A 196 13.75 0.23 0.27
C LEU A 196 14.34 1.55 0.80
N GLU A 197 14.36 2.61 -0.02
CA GLU A 197 14.79 3.94 0.46
C GLU A 197 13.95 4.44 1.64
N LEU A 198 12.63 4.24 1.58
CA LEU A 198 11.74 4.63 2.67
C LEU A 198 11.91 3.73 3.91
N ALA A 199 12.17 2.43 3.74
CA ALA A 199 12.39 1.50 4.84
C ALA A 199 13.57 1.93 5.72
N ASP A 200 14.63 2.46 5.13
CA ASP A 200 15.79 2.98 5.86
C ASP A 200 15.41 4.11 6.83
N MET A 201 14.43 4.93 6.49
CA MET A 201 13.92 5.99 7.38
C MET A 201 13.16 5.42 8.57
N PHE A 202 12.60 4.21 8.44
CA PHE A 202 11.84 3.50 9.47
C PHE A 202 12.68 2.51 10.28
N SER A 203 13.95 2.34 9.96
CA SER A 203 14.85 1.36 10.63
C SER A 203 15.61 1.96 11.81
N THR A 204 15.84 3.27 11.85
CA THR A 204 16.70 3.93 12.83
C THR A 204 16.08 4.00 14.22
N THR A 205 16.87 3.54 15.25
CA THR A 205 16.52 3.64 16.67
C THR A 205 17.17 4.83 17.37
N ASP A 206 18.22 5.40 16.76
CA ASP A 206 19.12 6.35 17.43
C ASP A 206 18.80 7.81 17.14
N LYS A 207 17.76 8.08 16.36
CA LYS A 207 17.30 9.44 16.04
C LYS A 207 16.02 9.77 16.83
N PRO A 208 15.86 11.04 17.26
CA PRO A 208 14.58 11.47 17.84
C PRO A 208 13.43 11.25 16.85
N ALA A 209 12.24 10.95 17.34
CA ALA A 209 11.05 10.68 16.53
C ALA A 209 10.75 11.79 15.49
N SER A 210 11.10 13.05 15.81
CA SER A 210 10.97 14.18 14.88
C SER A 210 11.95 14.15 13.69
N LYS A 211 12.93 13.26 13.71
CA LYS A 211 13.97 13.09 12.67
C LYS A 211 14.06 11.66 12.14
N SER A 212 12.97 10.92 12.21
CA SER A 212 12.89 9.52 11.76
C SER A 212 11.49 9.20 11.24
N GLY A 213 11.40 8.14 10.44
CA GLY A 213 10.15 7.63 9.90
C GLY A 213 9.34 8.69 9.16
N LEU A 214 8.05 8.72 9.42
CA LEU A 214 7.10 9.59 8.72
C LEU A 214 7.36 11.09 8.93
N ALA A 215 7.98 11.47 10.05
CA ALA A 215 8.25 12.88 10.34
C ALA A 215 9.13 13.55 9.27
N LEU A 216 10.03 12.79 8.65
CA LEU A 216 10.88 13.27 7.53
C LEU A 216 10.06 13.52 6.26
N LEU A 217 8.96 12.83 6.09
CA LEU A 217 8.12 12.84 4.90
C LEU A 217 6.94 13.82 5.03
N LEU A 218 6.74 14.46 6.19
CA LEU A 218 5.60 15.35 6.43
C LEU A 218 5.42 16.47 5.39
N PRO A 219 6.47 17.17 4.92
CA PRO A 219 6.29 18.21 3.89
C PRO A 219 5.68 17.63 2.62
N GLU A 220 6.16 16.46 2.19
CA GLU A 220 5.66 15.81 0.98
C GLU A 220 4.26 15.22 1.19
N LEU A 221 3.99 14.62 2.34
CA LEU A 221 2.66 14.14 2.70
C LEU A 221 1.62 15.26 2.65
N ARG A 222 1.95 16.45 3.19
CA ARG A 222 1.06 17.62 3.15
C ARG A 222 0.81 18.10 1.72
N ARG A 223 1.84 18.09 0.88
CA ARG A 223 1.72 18.46 -0.53
C ARG A 223 0.82 17.51 -1.30
N ARG A 224 0.83 16.22 -0.93
CA ARG A 224 0.10 15.14 -1.60
C ARG A 224 -1.22 14.77 -0.91
N ASP A 225 -1.57 15.39 0.19
CA ASP A 225 -2.79 15.05 0.95
C ASP A 225 -4.05 15.35 0.13
N ALA A 226 -4.83 14.29 -0.14
CA ALA A 226 -6.08 14.40 -0.90
C ALA A 226 -7.25 14.95 -0.07
N LEU A 227 -7.10 15.03 1.25
CA LEU A 227 -8.20 15.36 2.17
C LEU A 227 -8.09 16.74 2.78
N ILE A 228 -6.88 17.29 2.90
CA ILE A 228 -6.64 18.55 3.63
C ILE A 228 -7.56 19.67 3.15
N GLY A 229 -8.21 20.37 4.08
CA GLY A 229 -9.15 21.47 3.81
C GLY A 229 -10.52 21.02 3.28
N HIS A 230 -10.77 19.71 3.19
CA HIS A 230 -12.06 19.19 2.74
C HIS A 230 -12.91 18.72 3.91
N PRO A 231 -14.25 18.87 3.83
CA PRO A 231 -15.15 18.24 4.78
C PRO A 231 -15.12 16.72 4.61
N VAL A 232 -14.99 16.02 5.75
CA VAL A 232 -14.83 14.56 5.80
C VAL A 232 -15.77 13.95 6.83
N ALA A 233 -16.21 12.72 6.56
CA ALA A 233 -16.85 11.84 7.52
C ALA A 233 -15.92 10.65 7.80
N ILE A 234 -15.64 10.41 9.08
CA ILE A 234 -14.83 9.28 9.56
C ILE A 234 -15.76 8.26 10.18
N GLU A 235 -15.88 7.11 9.53
CA GLU A 235 -16.64 5.98 10.03
C GLU A 235 -15.74 5.14 10.95
N LEU A 236 -16.11 5.10 12.24
CA LEU A 236 -15.57 4.22 13.26
C LEU A 236 -16.54 3.05 13.51
N ALA A 237 -16.14 2.10 14.34
CA ALA A 237 -16.98 0.92 14.61
C ALA A 237 -18.34 1.27 15.28
N SER A 238 -18.39 2.36 16.06
CA SER A 238 -19.57 2.75 16.86
C SER A 238 -20.21 4.07 16.44
N GLU A 239 -19.51 4.88 15.66
CA GLU A 239 -19.98 6.24 15.34
C GLU A 239 -19.37 6.76 14.04
N THR A 240 -19.99 7.82 13.51
CA THR A 240 -19.41 8.61 12.40
C THR A 240 -19.14 10.03 12.90
N ILE A 241 -17.91 10.49 12.70
CA ILE A 241 -17.48 11.83 13.12
C ILE A 241 -17.27 12.66 11.85
N CYS A 242 -17.91 13.83 11.80
CA CYS A 242 -17.77 14.79 10.71
C CYS A 242 -16.93 15.99 11.13
N GLY A 243 -16.13 16.52 10.22
CA GLY A 243 -15.31 17.70 10.42
C GLY A 243 -14.53 18.05 9.17
N GLU A 244 -13.57 18.96 9.27
CA GLU A 244 -12.67 19.34 8.18
C GLU A 244 -11.31 18.68 8.37
N ALA A 245 -10.76 18.03 7.33
CA ALA A 245 -9.44 17.43 7.40
C ALA A 245 -8.36 18.52 7.53
N ALA A 246 -7.58 18.47 8.61
CA ALA A 246 -6.53 19.43 8.93
C ALA A 246 -5.12 18.90 8.62
N GLY A 247 -5.02 17.77 7.89
CA GLY A 247 -3.78 17.17 7.47
C GLY A 247 -3.37 15.95 8.29
N ILE A 248 -2.10 15.54 8.15
CA ILE A 248 -1.53 14.34 8.76
C ILE A 248 -0.41 14.77 9.72
N ASP A 249 -0.35 14.16 10.90
CA ASP A 249 0.73 14.42 11.87
C ASP A 249 1.94 13.47 11.70
N GLY A 250 3.01 13.74 12.48
CA GLY A 250 4.26 12.96 12.42
C GLY A 250 4.14 11.49 12.85
N SER A 251 3.00 11.09 13.42
CA SER A 251 2.69 9.71 13.76
C SER A 251 1.77 9.03 12.74
N GLY A 252 1.42 9.71 11.64
CA GLY A 252 0.55 9.20 10.59
C GLY A 252 -0.94 9.27 10.91
N ARG A 253 -1.34 10.02 11.94
CA ARG A 253 -2.74 10.21 12.30
C ARG A 253 -3.37 11.30 11.43
N LEU A 254 -4.60 11.06 10.99
CA LEU A 254 -5.39 12.11 10.36
C LEU A 254 -5.87 13.10 11.44
N LEU A 255 -5.61 14.37 11.22
CA LEU A 255 -6.13 15.45 12.07
C LEU A 255 -7.43 15.97 11.46
N VAL A 256 -8.45 16.10 12.29
CA VAL A 256 -9.75 16.65 11.87
C VAL A 256 -10.16 17.79 12.80
N CYS A 257 -10.48 18.93 12.21
CA CYS A 257 -11.05 20.07 12.89
C CYS A 257 -12.55 19.83 13.06
N LEU A 258 -13.00 19.74 14.31
CA LEU A 258 -14.39 19.58 14.69
C LEU A 258 -15.00 20.94 15.03
N ALA A 259 -16.31 20.97 15.30
CA ALA A 259 -16.99 22.18 15.77
C ALA A 259 -16.27 22.81 16.99
N GLY A 260 -16.12 24.14 16.97
CA GLY A 260 -15.39 24.89 17.99
C GLY A 260 -13.86 24.80 17.86
N ASP A 261 -13.35 24.64 16.65
CA ASP A 261 -11.91 24.64 16.30
C ASP A 261 -11.08 23.56 17.03
N ARG A 262 -11.74 22.53 17.53
CA ARG A 262 -11.08 21.43 18.24
C ARG A 262 -10.46 20.45 17.25
N ILE A 263 -9.13 20.30 17.26
CA ILE A 263 -8.42 19.29 16.48
C ILE A 263 -8.46 17.93 17.18
N GLN A 264 -8.98 16.91 16.48
CA GLN A 264 -8.99 15.53 16.94
C GLN A 264 -8.15 14.65 16.03
N PRO A 265 -7.16 13.87 16.58
CA PRO A 265 -6.37 12.94 15.82
C PRO A 265 -7.06 11.57 15.71
N PHE A 266 -7.00 10.95 14.51
CA PHE A 266 -7.54 9.62 14.25
C PHE A 266 -6.41 8.69 13.77
N THR A 267 -6.32 7.51 14.37
CA THR A 267 -5.34 6.47 14.04
C THR A 267 -5.88 5.46 13.04
N SER A 268 -7.21 5.33 12.94
CA SER A 268 -7.90 4.40 12.05
C SER A 268 -9.31 4.92 11.74
N GLY A 269 -9.94 4.35 10.73
CA GLY A 269 -11.31 4.69 10.31
C GLY A 269 -11.44 4.67 8.79
N ARG A 270 -12.68 4.62 8.32
CA ARG A 270 -12.99 4.82 6.90
C ARG A 270 -13.32 6.28 6.67
N VAL A 271 -12.56 6.96 5.82
CA VAL A 271 -12.78 8.38 5.52
C VAL A 271 -13.49 8.53 4.19
N ARG A 272 -14.55 9.34 4.20
CA ARG A 272 -15.25 9.79 2.98
C ARG A 272 -15.25 11.32 2.92
N LEU A 273 -15.14 11.87 1.71
CA LEU A 273 -15.47 13.26 1.44
C LEU A 273 -16.99 13.46 1.50
N ILE A 274 -17.46 14.57 2.04
CA ILE A 274 -18.88 14.92 2.19
C ILE A 274 -19.16 16.31 1.64
#